data_e801b8c8c3a24c22ca866738284db2ea
#
_entry.id   e801b8c8c3a24c22ca866738284db2ea
#
_cell.length_a   1.000
_cell.length_b   1.000
_cell.length_c   1.000
_cell.angle_alpha   90.00
_cell.angle_beta   90.00
_cell.angle_gamma   90.00
#
_symmetry.space_group_name_H-M   'P 1'
#
loop_
_entity.id
_entity.type
_entity.pdbx_description
1 polymer ?
#
loop_
_entity_poly.entity_id
_entity_poly.type
_entity_poly.pdbx_seq_one_letter_code
_entity_poly.pdbx_strand_id
1 'polypeptide(L)'
;MSVRTVILLVHCLLGTSLAMECREVPGRLKQIDASVGQVFGVNENDNIYTLYGDTWTQLPGALKHVTVGPSGVWGTNRNNLIYKLVGANWVQVGGLLKQVDAGGDQFVAGANMNDNIYCLGRDPTVEFRNSASPAPWNLLPGLLMYYSCGPNGCWGVNSLQDIYLRTGVTPATCSGTGNWQQIAGKLVMVEVGTDGSVYGVNAGGDVYRRDGISASQPAGTGWTQLTMCGKGKHVSYDLGHLWVITSDYRILDCTI
;
A
#
# COMPACT_ATOMS: atom_id res chain seq x y z
N MET A 1 -24.07 -30.67 0.95
CA MET A 1 -22.67 -31.12 0.94
C MET A 1 -21.81 -29.96 1.42
N SER A 2 -21.27 -30.05 2.64
CA SER A 2 -20.44 -29.02 3.22
C SER A 2 -19.04 -29.11 2.62
N VAL A 3 -18.63 -28.12 1.84
CA VAL A 3 -17.26 -28.00 1.35
C VAL A 3 -16.42 -27.54 2.55
N ARG A 4 -15.64 -28.45 3.14
CA ARG A 4 -14.64 -28.11 4.14
C ARG A 4 -13.49 -27.39 3.43
N THR A 5 -13.34 -26.09 3.67
CA THR A 5 -12.15 -25.32 3.27
C THR A 5 -10.95 -25.92 3.98
N VAL A 6 -10.05 -26.56 3.23
CA VAL A 6 -8.77 -27.05 3.77
C VAL A 6 -7.85 -25.84 3.90
N ILE A 7 -7.64 -25.38 5.13
CA ILE A 7 -6.63 -24.35 5.44
C ILE A 7 -5.27 -25.03 5.36
N LEU A 8 -4.50 -24.75 4.32
CA LEU A 8 -3.12 -25.22 4.20
C LEU A 8 -2.23 -24.26 5.03
N LEU A 9 -1.85 -24.72 6.22
CA LEU A 9 -0.78 -24.09 7.02
C LEU A 9 0.56 -24.43 6.33
N VAL A 10 1.17 -23.47 5.69
CA VAL A 10 2.49 -23.65 5.10
C VAL A 10 3.55 -23.44 6.19
N HIS A 11 4.01 -24.51 6.81
CA HIS A 11 5.13 -24.48 7.73
C HIS A 11 6.44 -24.54 6.94
N CYS A 12 7.15 -23.41 6.90
CA CYS A 12 8.48 -23.36 6.31
C CYS A 12 9.52 -23.67 7.40
N LEU A 13 10.04 -24.90 7.39
CA LEU A 13 11.14 -25.31 8.27
C LEU A 13 12.47 -24.92 7.63
N LEU A 14 12.94 -23.72 7.89
CA LEU A 14 14.29 -23.27 7.60
C LEU A 14 14.95 -22.84 8.92
N GLY A 15 15.84 -23.67 9.42
CA GLY A 15 16.79 -23.37 10.51
C GLY A 15 16.23 -22.57 11.69
N THR A 16 16.81 -22.58 12.82
CA THR A 16 16.43 -22.08 14.16
C THR A 16 15.81 -20.67 14.31
N SER A 17 15.43 -19.96 13.25
CA SER A 17 14.53 -18.82 13.29
C SER A 17 13.11 -19.27 12.96
N LEU A 18 12.16 -19.02 13.84
CA LEU A 18 10.74 -19.25 13.56
C LEU A 18 10.35 -18.42 12.34
N ALA A 19 10.00 -19.10 11.24
CA ALA A 19 9.37 -18.44 10.10
C ALA A 19 8.05 -17.83 10.56
N MET A 20 7.69 -16.67 10.01
CA MET A 20 6.41 -16.04 10.29
C MET A 20 5.26 -17.00 9.96
N GLU A 21 4.25 -17.03 10.82
CA GLU A 21 3.07 -17.86 10.59
C GLU A 21 2.20 -17.20 9.52
N CYS A 22 2.16 -17.81 8.34
CA CYS A 22 1.39 -17.35 7.19
C CYS A 22 0.42 -18.43 6.73
N ARG A 23 -0.80 -18.01 6.35
CA ARG A 23 -1.75 -18.85 5.60
C ARG A 23 -1.83 -18.38 4.15
N GLU A 24 -1.92 -19.30 3.21
CA GLU A 24 -2.22 -18.94 1.83
C GLU A 24 -3.74 -18.71 1.69
N VAL A 25 -4.09 -17.52 1.19
CA VAL A 25 -5.47 -17.15 0.87
C VAL A 25 -5.74 -17.53 -0.59
N PRO A 26 -6.83 -18.25 -0.90
CA PRO A 26 -7.13 -18.67 -2.27
C PRO A 26 -7.24 -17.45 -3.22
N GLY A 27 -6.68 -17.57 -4.42
CA GLY A 27 -6.70 -16.52 -5.44
C GLY A 27 -5.30 -16.17 -5.93
N ARG A 28 -5.24 -15.21 -6.85
CA ARG A 28 -3.99 -14.66 -7.41
C ARG A 28 -4.15 -13.16 -7.62
N LEU A 29 -3.25 -12.38 -7.03
CA LEU A 29 -3.22 -10.92 -7.14
C LEU A 29 -1.82 -10.45 -7.53
N LYS A 30 -1.72 -9.32 -8.19
CA LYS A 30 -0.43 -8.65 -8.47
C LYS A 30 -0.13 -7.54 -7.47
N GLN A 31 -1.17 -7.01 -6.79
CA GLN A 31 -1.08 -5.96 -5.79
C GLN A 31 -2.25 -6.10 -4.82
N ILE A 32 -2.01 -5.77 -3.56
CA ILE A 32 -2.95 -5.83 -2.45
C ILE A 32 -2.78 -4.59 -1.59
N ASP A 33 -3.87 -4.13 -0.98
CA ASP A 33 -3.83 -3.10 0.04
C ASP A 33 -4.80 -3.39 1.17
N ALA A 34 -4.37 -3.15 2.40
CA ALA A 34 -5.13 -3.42 3.62
C ALA A 34 -5.05 -2.22 4.55
N SER A 35 -6.19 -1.69 4.95
CA SER A 35 -6.29 -0.59 5.90
C SER A 35 -7.71 -0.50 6.47
N VAL A 36 -7.82 -0.02 7.69
CA VAL A 36 -9.08 0.18 8.42
C VAL A 36 -10.00 -1.05 8.42
N GLY A 37 -9.40 -2.24 8.52
CA GLY A 37 -10.12 -3.52 8.53
C GLY A 37 -10.66 -3.98 7.18
N GLN A 38 -10.23 -3.36 6.08
CA GLN A 38 -10.62 -3.72 4.72
C GLN A 38 -9.39 -4.18 3.92
N VAL A 39 -9.61 -5.12 3.00
CA VAL A 39 -8.57 -5.62 2.10
C VAL A 39 -9.07 -5.56 0.67
N PHE A 40 -8.30 -4.93 -0.18
CA PHE A 40 -8.54 -4.82 -1.62
C PHE A 40 -7.34 -5.32 -2.40
N GLY A 41 -7.58 -5.78 -3.62
CA GLY A 41 -6.49 -6.19 -4.50
C GLY A 41 -6.86 -6.21 -5.96
N VAL A 42 -5.85 -6.26 -6.80
CA VAL A 42 -6.02 -6.36 -8.26
C VAL A 42 -5.19 -7.50 -8.82
N ASN A 43 -5.75 -8.22 -9.78
CA ASN A 43 -5.06 -9.31 -10.45
C ASN A 43 -4.32 -8.83 -11.72
N GLU A 44 -3.67 -9.74 -12.45
CA GLU A 44 -2.91 -9.41 -13.67
C GLU A 44 -3.80 -8.90 -14.83
N ASN A 45 -5.09 -9.23 -14.80
CA ASN A 45 -6.09 -8.76 -15.77
C ASN A 45 -6.72 -7.41 -15.37
N ASP A 46 -6.23 -6.76 -14.28
CA ASP A 46 -6.75 -5.54 -13.68
C ASP A 46 -8.15 -5.70 -13.05
N ASN A 47 -8.63 -6.93 -12.85
CA ASN A 47 -9.85 -7.15 -12.10
C ASN A 47 -9.64 -6.77 -10.64
N ILE A 48 -10.62 -6.09 -10.07
CA ILE A 48 -10.59 -5.53 -8.72
C ILE A 48 -11.35 -6.46 -7.78
N TYR A 49 -10.79 -6.71 -6.61
CA TYR A 49 -11.40 -7.58 -5.59
C TYR A 49 -11.35 -6.92 -4.22
N THR A 50 -12.35 -7.22 -3.39
CA THR A 50 -12.34 -6.98 -1.94
C THR A 50 -12.54 -8.29 -1.21
N LEU A 51 -11.91 -8.44 -0.04
CA LEU A 51 -11.99 -9.64 0.79
C LEU A 51 -13.07 -9.47 1.85
N TYR A 52 -13.97 -10.44 1.93
CA TYR A 52 -14.98 -10.56 2.98
C TYR A 52 -14.82 -11.92 3.68
N GLY A 53 -14.36 -11.90 4.92
CA GLY A 53 -13.92 -13.14 5.58
C GLY A 53 -12.82 -13.80 4.75
N ASP A 54 -13.06 -15.01 4.24
CA ASP A 54 -12.13 -15.76 3.38
C ASP A 54 -12.56 -15.76 1.89
N THR A 55 -13.48 -14.88 1.49
CA THR A 55 -14.04 -14.88 0.13
C THR A 55 -13.75 -13.57 -0.60
N TRP A 56 -13.12 -13.69 -1.77
CA TRP A 56 -12.92 -12.56 -2.67
C TRP A 56 -14.20 -12.27 -3.45
N THR A 57 -14.64 -11.02 -3.39
CA THR A 57 -15.74 -10.49 -4.20
C THR A 57 -15.18 -9.56 -5.25
N GLN A 58 -15.47 -9.86 -6.52
CA GLN A 58 -15.04 -9.01 -7.63
C GLN A 58 -15.91 -7.75 -7.71
N LEU A 59 -15.26 -6.60 -7.83
CA LEU A 59 -15.90 -5.32 -8.09
C LEU A 59 -15.88 -5.01 -9.59
N PRO A 60 -16.87 -4.26 -10.11
CA PRO A 60 -16.84 -3.81 -11.50
C PRO A 60 -15.68 -2.84 -11.75
N GLY A 61 -15.25 -2.72 -13.01
CA GLY A 61 -14.16 -1.84 -13.44
C GLY A 61 -12.83 -2.57 -13.59
N ALA A 62 -11.79 -1.80 -13.90
CA ALA A 62 -10.43 -2.30 -14.12
C ALA A 62 -9.40 -1.31 -13.60
N LEU A 63 -8.57 -1.75 -12.66
CA LEU A 63 -7.49 -0.96 -12.05
C LEU A 63 -6.19 -1.76 -12.06
N LYS A 64 -5.08 -1.09 -12.29
CA LYS A 64 -3.74 -1.71 -12.14
C LYS A 64 -3.22 -1.62 -10.71
N HIS A 65 -3.73 -0.66 -9.92
CA HIS A 65 -3.40 -0.39 -8.53
C HIS A 65 -4.66 0.06 -7.79
N VAL A 66 -4.90 -0.47 -6.59
CA VAL A 66 -5.99 -0.09 -5.69
C VAL A 66 -5.40 0.20 -4.31
N THR A 67 -5.98 1.13 -3.60
CA THR A 67 -5.60 1.48 -2.22
C THR A 67 -6.84 1.75 -1.39
N VAL A 68 -6.76 1.45 -0.12
CA VAL A 68 -7.81 1.68 0.87
C VAL A 68 -7.23 2.37 2.10
N GLY A 69 -7.99 3.28 2.70
CA GLY A 69 -7.55 3.99 3.90
C GLY A 69 -8.62 4.90 4.47
N PRO A 70 -8.27 5.77 5.42
CA PRO A 70 -9.19 6.72 6.02
C PRO A 70 -9.89 7.66 5.02
N SER A 71 -9.27 7.88 3.86
CA SER A 71 -9.83 8.68 2.75
C SER A 71 -10.75 7.89 1.81
N GLY A 72 -11.01 6.62 2.10
CA GLY A 72 -11.80 5.70 1.27
C GLY A 72 -10.97 4.85 0.33
N VAL A 73 -11.61 4.30 -0.70
CA VAL A 73 -10.97 3.41 -1.68
C VAL A 73 -10.67 4.17 -2.97
N TRP A 74 -9.43 4.10 -3.41
CA TRP A 74 -8.92 4.79 -4.59
C TRP A 74 -8.17 3.82 -5.48
N GLY A 75 -7.93 4.22 -6.73
CA GLY A 75 -7.10 3.40 -7.61
C GLY A 75 -6.75 4.09 -8.91
N THR A 76 -5.85 3.46 -9.65
CA THR A 76 -5.43 3.93 -10.97
C THR A 76 -5.54 2.81 -12.00
N ASN A 77 -5.98 3.14 -13.21
CA ASN A 77 -6.08 2.18 -14.31
C ASN A 77 -4.79 2.14 -15.16
N ARG A 78 -4.77 1.31 -16.22
CA ARG A 78 -3.61 1.20 -17.15
C ARG A 78 -3.24 2.50 -17.82
N ASN A 79 -4.22 3.39 -18.01
CA ASN A 79 -4.01 4.71 -18.61
C ASN A 79 -3.61 5.77 -17.58
N ASN A 80 -3.34 5.36 -16.33
CA ASN A 80 -2.99 6.22 -15.20
C ASN A 80 -4.12 7.17 -14.76
N LEU A 81 -5.35 6.96 -15.24
CA LEU A 81 -6.52 7.69 -14.76
C LEU A 81 -6.81 7.28 -13.32
N ILE A 82 -7.12 8.28 -12.50
CA ILE A 82 -7.35 8.14 -11.06
C ILE A 82 -8.86 7.96 -10.83
N TYR A 83 -9.23 7.06 -9.93
CA TYR A 83 -10.61 6.82 -9.54
C TYR A 83 -10.76 6.75 -8.02
N LYS A 84 -11.91 7.22 -7.53
CA LYS A 84 -12.40 7.02 -6.17
C LYS A 84 -13.65 6.16 -6.21
N LEU A 85 -13.77 5.22 -5.28
CA LEU A 85 -15.01 4.47 -5.08
C LEU A 85 -15.99 5.34 -4.28
N VAL A 86 -17.11 5.71 -4.89
CA VAL A 86 -18.18 6.48 -4.27
C VAL A 86 -19.45 5.65 -4.29
N GLY A 87 -19.87 5.15 -3.14
CA GLY A 87 -20.88 4.10 -3.06
C GLY A 87 -20.39 2.82 -3.75
N ALA A 88 -21.11 2.39 -4.79
CA ALA A 88 -20.72 1.21 -5.59
C ALA A 88 -20.06 1.55 -6.93
N ASN A 89 -19.76 2.82 -7.20
CA ASN A 89 -19.29 3.28 -8.50
C ASN A 89 -17.88 3.88 -8.43
N TRP A 90 -17.05 3.54 -9.39
CA TRP A 90 -15.77 4.20 -9.60
C TRP A 90 -16.00 5.53 -10.32
N VAL A 91 -15.64 6.62 -9.66
CA VAL A 91 -15.76 7.98 -10.18
C VAL A 91 -14.37 8.50 -10.50
N GLN A 92 -14.18 8.96 -11.75
CA GLN A 92 -12.90 9.47 -12.20
C GLN A 92 -12.56 10.79 -11.50
N VAL A 93 -11.31 10.88 -11.01
CA VAL A 93 -10.71 12.07 -10.41
C VAL A 93 -9.76 12.69 -11.41
N GLY A 94 -9.74 14.01 -11.52
CA GLY A 94 -8.80 14.72 -12.40
C GLY A 94 -7.34 14.46 -12.00
N GLY A 95 -6.45 14.42 -13.00
CA GLY A 95 -5.04 14.11 -12.83
C GLY A 95 -4.64 12.72 -13.35
N LEU A 96 -3.34 12.44 -13.34
CA LEU A 96 -2.78 11.17 -13.81
C LEU A 96 -1.71 10.68 -12.82
N LEU A 97 -1.90 9.48 -12.26
CA LEU A 97 -0.95 8.82 -11.36
C LEU A 97 -0.74 7.35 -11.78
N LYS A 98 0.49 6.86 -11.69
CA LYS A 98 0.78 5.43 -11.89
C LYS A 98 0.51 4.61 -10.64
N GLN A 99 0.61 5.22 -9.45
CA GLN A 99 0.38 4.65 -8.14
C GLN A 99 -0.29 5.71 -7.26
N VAL A 100 -1.25 5.31 -6.44
CA VAL A 100 -1.99 6.14 -5.49
C VAL A 100 -2.05 5.44 -4.14
N ASP A 101 -2.00 6.21 -3.07
CA ASP A 101 -2.06 5.74 -1.68
C ASP A 101 -3.09 6.56 -0.91
N ALA A 102 -3.96 5.86 -0.19
CA ALA A 102 -5.02 6.44 0.66
C ALA A 102 -4.76 6.21 2.17
N GLY A 103 -3.57 5.70 2.53
CA GLY A 103 -3.16 5.42 3.91
C GLY A 103 -2.94 6.66 4.76
N GLY A 104 -2.79 7.84 4.15
CA GLY A 104 -2.74 9.10 4.87
C GLY A 104 -4.05 9.40 5.62
N ASP A 105 -3.97 10.18 6.72
CA ASP A 105 -5.16 10.57 7.46
C ASP A 105 -6.02 11.54 6.65
N GLN A 106 -7.03 11.01 5.96
CA GLN A 106 -8.02 11.75 5.15
C GLN A 106 -7.43 12.54 3.97
N PHE A 107 -6.25 12.21 3.49
CA PHE A 107 -5.66 12.73 2.26
C PHE A 107 -5.17 11.58 1.38
N VAL A 108 -4.89 11.87 0.12
CA VAL A 108 -4.40 10.88 -0.86
C VAL A 108 -3.09 11.38 -1.43
N ALA A 109 -2.16 10.49 -1.64
CA ALA A 109 -0.87 10.80 -2.25
C ALA A 109 -0.55 9.82 -3.37
N GLY A 110 0.49 10.08 -4.16
CA GLY A 110 0.91 9.15 -5.20
C GLY A 110 1.99 9.70 -6.11
N ALA A 111 2.41 8.85 -7.04
CA ALA A 111 3.45 9.16 -8.02
C ALA A 111 2.91 9.06 -9.44
N ASN A 112 3.31 9.99 -10.31
CA ASN A 112 2.95 9.96 -11.72
C ASN A 112 3.98 9.17 -12.55
N MET A 113 3.79 9.13 -13.88
CA MET A 113 4.62 8.36 -14.81
C MET A 113 6.06 8.88 -14.91
N ASN A 114 6.30 10.13 -14.51
CA ASN A 114 7.62 10.76 -14.46
C ASN A 114 8.21 10.78 -13.05
N ASP A 115 7.68 9.95 -12.14
CA ASP A 115 8.07 9.87 -10.73
C ASP A 115 7.79 11.14 -9.91
N ASN A 116 7.09 12.14 -10.47
CA ASN A 116 6.67 13.31 -9.71
C ASN A 116 5.63 12.88 -8.65
N ILE A 117 5.78 13.43 -7.45
CA ILE A 117 4.99 13.10 -6.28
C ILE A 117 3.89 14.13 -6.12
N TYR A 118 2.67 13.68 -5.90
CA TYR A 118 1.52 14.54 -5.67
C TYR A 118 0.74 14.13 -4.43
N CYS A 119 0.06 15.11 -3.81
CA CYS A 119 -0.95 14.82 -2.81
C CYS A 119 -2.20 15.69 -3.01
N LEU A 120 -3.33 15.12 -2.65
CA LEU A 120 -4.63 15.79 -2.60
C LEU A 120 -5.01 15.93 -1.13
N GLY A 121 -5.12 17.16 -0.65
CA GLY A 121 -5.42 17.45 0.75
C GLY A 121 -6.80 16.97 1.19
N ARG A 122 -7.06 17.08 2.50
CA ARG A 122 -8.24 16.52 3.16
C ARG A 122 -9.57 16.91 2.51
N ASP A 123 -9.84 18.21 2.41
CA ASP A 123 -11.17 18.69 2.01
C ASP A 123 -11.56 18.22 0.61
N PRO A 124 -10.74 18.43 -0.45
CA PRO A 124 -11.06 17.90 -1.77
C PRO A 124 -11.08 16.36 -1.81
N THR A 125 -10.33 15.68 -0.94
CA THR A 125 -10.35 14.21 -0.86
C THR A 125 -11.65 13.69 -0.26
N VAL A 126 -12.08 14.24 0.87
CA VAL A 126 -13.27 13.80 1.62
C VAL A 126 -14.54 14.23 0.89
N GLU A 127 -14.58 15.44 0.36
CA GLU A 127 -15.75 16.01 -0.30
C GLU A 127 -15.97 15.52 -1.74
N PHE A 128 -14.97 14.87 -2.32
CA PHE A 128 -15.07 14.36 -3.69
C PHE A 128 -16.23 13.37 -3.85
N ARG A 129 -17.17 13.66 -4.76
CA ARG A 129 -18.37 12.85 -5.02
C ARG A 129 -18.59 12.54 -6.50
N ASN A 130 -18.06 13.35 -7.38
CA ASN A 130 -18.25 13.22 -8.84
C ASN A 130 -17.10 13.89 -9.60
N SER A 131 -17.02 13.67 -10.91
CA SER A 131 -15.93 14.17 -11.74
C SER A 131 -15.86 15.69 -11.88
N ALA A 132 -16.91 16.42 -11.49
CA ALA A 132 -16.90 17.89 -11.43
C ALA A 132 -16.32 18.43 -10.10
N SER A 133 -16.09 17.57 -9.11
CA SER A 133 -15.45 17.97 -7.86
C SER A 133 -14.01 18.41 -8.11
N PRO A 134 -13.54 19.52 -7.50
CA PRO A 134 -12.15 19.95 -7.64
C PRO A 134 -11.17 18.89 -7.13
N ALA A 135 -10.09 18.71 -7.87
CA ALA A 135 -8.97 17.86 -7.46
C ALA A 135 -7.65 18.65 -7.59
N PRO A 136 -7.41 19.62 -6.70
CA PRO A 136 -6.22 20.47 -6.73
C PRO A 136 -5.03 19.72 -6.14
N TRP A 137 -4.40 18.89 -6.97
CA TRP A 137 -3.20 18.15 -6.58
C TRP A 137 -2.04 19.11 -6.28
N ASN A 138 -1.37 18.91 -5.15
CA ASN A 138 -0.16 19.61 -4.76
C ASN A 138 1.05 18.79 -5.20
N LEU A 139 1.95 19.41 -5.96
CA LEU A 139 3.24 18.82 -6.33
C LEU A 139 4.21 18.91 -5.15
N LEU A 140 4.84 17.77 -4.82
CA LEU A 140 5.92 17.70 -3.84
C LEU A 140 7.29 17.73 -4.56
N PRO A 141 8.32 18.32 -3.95
CA PRO A 141 9.67 18.23 -4.50
C PRO A 141 10.20 16.79 -4.42
N GLY A 142 11.05 16.40 -5.37
CA GLY A 142 11.65 15.07 -5.44
C GLY A 142 10.94 14.15 -6.43
N LEU A 143 11.52 12.95 -6.61
CA LEU A 143 11.03 11.93 -7.55
C LEU A 143 10.98 10.57 -6.85
N LEU A 144 9.81 9.92 -6.84
CA LEU A 144 9.60 8.60 -6.27
C LEU A 144 8.78 7.72 -7.21
N MET A 145 9.13 6.45 -7.26
CA MET A 145 8.37 5.44 -8.01
C MET A 145 7.17 4.92 -7.24
N TYR A 146 7.28 4.86 -5.92
CA TYR A 146 6.26 4.41 -4.98
C TYR A 146 6.23 5.34 -3.77
N TYR A 147 5.05 5.65 -3.26
CA TYR A 147 4.86 6.56 -2.15
C TYR A 147 3.66 6.15 -1.31
N SER A 148 3.86 5.88 -0.03
CA SER A 148 2.84 5.46 0.92
C SER A 148 2.90 6.29 2.19
N CYS A 149 1.73 6.60 2.74
CA CYS A 149 1.55 7.52 3.86
C CYS A 149 0.83 6.87 5.03
N GLY A 150 1.15 7.33 6.24
CA GLY A 150 0.53 6.90 7.47
C GLY A 150 0.67 7.94 8.58
N PRO A 151 0.32 7.59 9.83
CA PRO A 151 0.22 8.55 10.93
C PRO A 151 1.54 9.22 11.31
N ASN A 152 2.68 8.59 11.04
CA ASN A 152 4.00 9.11 11.43
C ASN A 152 4.78 9.74 10.26
N GLY A 153 4.17 9.86 9.09
CA GLY A 153 4.79 10.43 7.89
C GLY A 153 4.61 9.55 6.66
N CYS A 154 5.22 9.97 5.57
CA CYS A 154 5.13 9.27 4.31
C CYS A 154 6.49 8.71 3.90
N TRP A 155 6.49 7.50 3.39
CA TRP A 155 7.67 6.78 2.93
C TRP A 155 7.61 6.57 1.41
N GLY A 156 8.76 6.54 0.78
CA GLY A 156 8.80 6.27 -0.65
C GLY A 156 10.13 5.75 -1.12
N VAL A 157 10.14 5.24 -2.34
CA VAL A 157 11.34 4.72 -3.01
C VAL A 157 11.49 5.36 -4.39
N ASN A 158 12.73 5.70 -4.76
CA ASN A 158 13.03 6.24 -6.07
C ASN A 158 13.42 5.15 -7.09
N SER A 159 13.73 5.54 -8.32
CA SER A 159 14.17 4.63 -9.39
C SER A 159 15.51 3.93 -9.12
N LEU A 160 16.31 4.45 -8.19
CA LEU A 160 17.55 3.84 -7.71
C LEU A 160 17.32 2.94 -6.47
N GLN A 161 16.03 2.74 -6.09
CA GLN A 161 15.61 1.98 -4.91
C GLN A 161 16.03 2.62 -3.58
N ASP A 162 16.48 3.88 -3.59
CA ASP A 162 16.75 4.62 -2.37
C ASP A 162 15.44 4.92 -1.64
N ILE A 163 15.49 4.78 -0.33
CA ILE A 163 14.33 4.93 0.56
C ILE A 163 14.34 6.33 1.15
N TYR A 164 13.17 6.97 1.17
CA TYR A 164 12.99 8.31 1.72
C TYR A 164 11.80 8.40 2.65
N LEU A 165 11.94 9.17 3.71
CA LEU A 165 10.88 9.54 4.64
C LEU A 165 10.61 11.05 4.51
N ARG A 166 9.32 11.41 4.51
CA ARG A 166 8.85 12.79 4.64
C ARG A 166 8.04 12.95 5.91
N THR A 167 8.42 13.89 6.74
CA THR A 167 7.74 14.19 8.01
C THR A 167 6.96 15.50 7.94
N GLY A 168 6.17 15.78 8.98
CA GLY A 168 5.35 16.99 9.04
C GLY A 168 4.17 16.96 8.07
N VAL A 169 3.79 15.76 7.63
CA VAL A 169 2.61 15.54 6.78
C VAL A 169 1.38 15.46 7.67
N THR A 170 0.35 16.22 7.32
CA THR A 170 -0.94 16.26 8.02
C THR A 170 -2.07 16.31 6.99
N PRO A 171 -3.33 16.06 7.38
CA PRO A 171 -4.47 16.18 6.47
C PRO A 171 -4.58 17.54 5.79
N ALA A 172 -4.28 18.62 6.52
CA ALA A 172 -4.29 19.98 5.99
C ALA A 172 -3.02 20.34 5.20
N THR A 173 -1.90 19.68 5.49
CA THR A 173 -0.59 19.91 4.86
C THR A 173 -0.04 18.60 4.33
N CYS A 174 -0.75 18.00 3.37
CA CYS A 174 -0.39 16.70 2.81
C CYS A 174 0.98 16.68 2.11
N SER A 175 1.49 17.84 1.72
CA SER A 175 2.85 17.99 1.18
C SER A 175 3.95 17.94 2.25
N GLY A 176 3.57 17.98 3.54
CA GLY A 176 4.50 18.04 4.66
C GLY A 176 5.25 19.37 4.76
N THR A 177 5.79 19.63 5.93
CA THR A 177 6.58 20.85 6.22
C THR A 177 8.08 20.59 6.29
N GLY A 178 8.48 19.30 6.38
CA GLY A 178 9.87 18.88 6.49
C GLY A 178 10.58 18.67 5.15
N ASN A 179 11.87 18.37 5.24
CA ASN A 179 12.66 17.90 4.11
C ASN A 179 12.54 16.38 3.97
N TRP A 180 13.00 15.83 2.84
CA TRP A 180 13.21 14.42 2.68
C TRP A 180 14.40 13.96 3.51
N GLN A 181 14.21 12.88 4.26
CA GLN A 181 15.28 12.17 4.95
C GLN A 181 15.55 10.87 4.20
N GLN A 182 16.75 10.69 3.69
CA GLN A 182 17.15 9.41 3.10
C GLN A 182 17.36 8.38 4.22
N ILE A 183 16.81 7.18 4.01
CA ILE A 183 16.91 6.05 4.95
C ILE A 183 17.82 4.99 4.33
N ALA A 184 18.77 4.49 5.10
CA ALA A 184 19.69 3.44 4.65
C ALA A 184 18.93 2.17 4.26
N GLY A 185 19.34 1.54 3.16
CA GLY A 185 18.73 0.34 2.58
C GLY A 185 18.28 0.56 1.13
N LYS A 186 17.72 -0.50 0.54
CA LYS A 186 17.21 -0.49 -0.83
C LYS A 186 15.91 -1.28 -0.89
N LEU A 187 14.85 -0.68 -1.40
CA LEU A 187 13.53 -1.31 -1.59
C LEU A 187 12.97 -0.95 -2.97
N VAL A 188 12.14 -1.81 -3.52
CA VAL A 188 11.36 -1.53 -4.75
C VAL A 188 9.96 -1.02 -4.46
N MET A 189 9.44 -1.30 -3.27
CA MET A 189 8.20 -0.73 -2.76
C MET A 189 8.27 -0.64 -1.23
N VAL A 190 7.52 0.28 -0.66
CA VAL A 190 7.38 0.48 0.78
C VAL A 190 5.92 0.79 1.10
N GLU A 191 5.42 0.24 2.20
CA GLU A 191 4.04 0.43 2.63
C GLU A 191 3.98 0.84 4.09
N VAL A 192 3.08 1.76 4.41
CA VAL A 192 2.84 2.25 5.77
C VAL A 192 1.47 1.79 6.24
N GLY A 193 1.45 0.96 7.27
CA GLY A 193 0.21 0.50 7.88
C GLY A 193 -0.52 1.58 8.69
N THR A 194 -1.77 1.30 9.03
CA THR A 194 -2.65 2.21 9.80
C THR A 194 -2.11 2.56 11.18
N ASP A 195 -1.32 1.69 11.80
CA ASP A 195 -0.64 1.92 13.08
C ASP A 195 0.70 2.67 12.94
N GLY A 196 1.13 2.98 11.71
CA GLY A 196 2.40 3.60 11.39
C GLY A 196 3.58 2.62 11.24
N SER A 197 3.34 1.31 11.31
CA SER A 197 4.33 0.30 10.97
C SER A 197 4.72 0.40 9.50
N VAL A 198 5.99 0.16 9.18
CA VAL A 198 6.50 0.28 7.81
C VAL A 198 7.10 -1.04 7.37
N TYR A 199 6.67 -1.49 6.22
CA TYR A 199 7.14 -2.72 5.57
C TYR A 199 7.62 -2.41 4.15
N GLY A 200 8.45 -3.27 3.59
CA GLY A 200 8.89 -3.10 2.21
C GLY A 200 9.48 -4.36 1.62
N VAL A 201 9.65 -4.33 0.31
CA VAL A 201 10.20 -5.44 -0.47
C VAL A 201 11.40 -4.92 -1.25
N ASN A 202 12.51 -5.67 -1.23
CA ASN A 202 13.68 -5.37 -2.05
C ASN A 202 13.58 -6.02 -3.45
N ALA A 203 14.53 -5.72 -4.33
CA ALA A 203 14.59 -6.30 -5.68
C ALA A 203 14.78 -7.83 -5.69
N GLY A 204 15.32 -8.39 -4.61
CA GLY A 204 15.46 -9.85 -4.44
C GLY A 204 14.19 -10.54 -3.92
N GLY A 205 13.13 -9.78 -3.66
CA GLY A 205 11.87 -10.28 -3.10
C GLY A 205 11.92 -10.56 -1.60
N ASP A 206 12.93 -10.06 -0.89
CA ASP A 206 12.98 -10.17 0.56
C ASP A 206 12.09 -9.10 1.18
N VAL A 207 11.32 -9.49 2.21
CA VAL A 207 10.40 -8.62 2.93
C VAL A 207 11.07 -8.10 4.20
N TYR A 208 10.90 -6.82 4.48
CA TYR A 208 11.48 -6.14 5.62
C TYR A 208 10.44 -5.38 6.42
N ARG A 209 10.65 -5.31 7.74
CA ARG A 209 9.96 -4.42 8.65
C ARG A 209 10.93 -3.33 9.13
N ARG A 210 10.45 -2.10 9.21
CA ARG A 210 11.17 -1.00 9.88
C ARG A 210 10.95 -1.07 11.38
N ASP A 211 12.03 -1.07 12.16
CA ASP A 211 11.99 -1.16 13.62
C ASP A 211 12.03 0.22 14.27
N GLY A 212 11.45 0.31 15.47
CA GLY A 212 11.57 1.49 16.33
C GLY A 212 10.85 2.74 15.84
N ILE A 213 9.85 2.59 14.96
CA ILE A 213 9.02 3.73 14.52
C ILE A 213 8.10 4.18 15.65
N SER A 214 8.05 5.48 15.85
CA SER A 214 7.10 6.14 16.76
C SER A 214 6.87 7.59 16.29
N ALA A 215 5.89 8.28 16.88
CA ALA A 215 5.64 9.69 16.59
C ALA A 215 6.86 10.58 16.86
N SER A 216 7.68 10.26 17.88
CA SER A 216 8.93 10.97 18.21
C SER A 216 10.13 10.50 17.37
N GLN A 217 10.05 9.33 16.76
CA GLN A 217 11.10 8.73 15.93
C GLN A 217 10.52 8.12 14.65
N PRO A 218 9.97 8.95 13.76
CA PRO A 218 9.28 8.46 12.56
C PRO A 218 10.21 7.74 11.57
N ALA A 219 11.52 7.97 11.66
CA ALA A 219 12.53 7.27 10.87
C ALA A 219 12.85 5.85 11.37
N GLY A 220 12.46 5.52 12.60
CA GLY A 220 12.84 4.26 13.23
C GLY A 220 14.36 4.08 13.38
N THR A 221 14.81 2.85 13.65
CA THR A 221 16.21 2.53 13.99
C THR A 221 16.90 1.62 12.96
N GLY A 222 16.21 0.62 12.41
CA GLY A 222 16.81 -0.38 11.54
C GLY A 222 15.79 -1.09 10.67
N TRP A 223 16.26 -2.02 9.84
CA TRP A 223 15.43 -2.95 9.07
C TRP A 223 15.63 -4.37 9.57
N THR A 224 14.55 -5.05 9.90
CA THR A 224 14.54 -6.49 10.18
C THR A 224 13.99 -7.23 8.98
N GLN A 225 14.78 -8.13 8.40
CA GLN A 225 14.31 -9.04 7.36
C GLN A 225 13.36 -10.07 7.97
N LEU A 226 12.20 -10.24 7.36
CA LEU A 226 11.22 -11.23 7.76
C LEU A 226 11.47 -12.55 7.02
N THR A 227 11.48 -13.66 7.76
CA THR A 227 11.65 -14.98 7.14
C THR A 227 10.33 -15.43 6.52
N MET A 228 10.27 -15.44 5.19
CA MET A 228 9.07 -15.75 4.43
C MET A 228 9.19 -17.10 3.68
N CYS A 229 8.05 -17.79 3.49
CA CYS A 229 7.95 -18.97 2.64
C CYS A 229 7.77 -18.60 1.16
N GLY A 230 8.71 -17.86 0.60
CA GLY A 230 8.67 -17.41 -0.78
C GLY A 230 9.18 -15.98 -0.93
N LYS A 231 9.36 -15.55 -2.17
CA LYS A 231 9.78 -14.19 -2.49
C LYS A 231 8.57 -13.28 -2.61
N GLY A 232 8.60 -12.15 -1.89
CA GLY A 232 7.58 -11.12 -1.96
C GLY A 232 7.70 -10.26 -3.22
N LYS A 233 6.60 -9.72 -3.65
CA LYS A 233 6.48 -8.73 -4.72
C LYS A 233 5.82 -7.45 -4.23
N HIS A 234 4.83 -7.59 -3.36
CA HIS A 234 4.07 -6.50 -2.78
C HIS A 234 3.66 -6.85 -1.35
N VAL A 235 3.58 -5.86 -0.48
CA VAL A 235 3.11 -6.03 0.90
C VAL A 235 2.14 -4.93 1.27
N SER A 236 1.23 -5.23 2.21
CA SER A 236 0.42 -4.25 2.92
C SER A 236 0.14 -4.76 4.33
N TYR A 237 -0.05 -3.86 5.29
CA TYR A 237 -0.23 -4.23 6.70
C TYR A 237 -1.38 -3.49 7.35
N ASP A 238 -2.23 -4.24 8.02
CA ASP A 238 -3.31 -3.68 8.86
C ASP A 238 -3.68 -4.65 9.99
N LEU A 239 -3.96 -4.11 11.18
CA LEU A 239 -4.54 -4.82 12.34
C LEU A 239 -3.82 -6.14 12.71
N GLY A 240 -2.49 -6.20 12.65
CA GLY A 240 -1.71 -7.39 12.99
C GLY A 240 -1.53 -8.38 11.85
N HIS A 241 -2.05 -8.07 10.66
CA HIS A 241 -1.95 -8.89 9.46
C HIS A 241 -1.01 -8.25 8.44
N LEU A 242 0.07 -8.95 8.09
CA LEU A 242 0.91 -8.61 6.95
C LEU A 242 0.46 -9.40 5.72
N TRP A 243 -0.13 -8.71 4.79
CA TRP A 243 -0.52 -9.25 3.50
C TRP A 243 0.67 -9.22 2.56
N VAL A 244 1.01 -10.35 1.95
CA VAL A 244 2.12 -10.47 1.01
C VAL A 244 1.65 -11.07 -0.29
N ILE A 245 1.89 -10.36 -1.38
CA ILE A 245 1.81 -10.94 -2.72
C ILE A 245 3.20 -11.48 -3.06
N THR A 246 3.25 -12.77 -3.35
CA THR A 246 4.50 -13.41 -3.76
C THR A 246 4.84 -13.14 -5.22
N SER A 247 6.07 -13.41 -5.63
CA SER A 247 6.51 -13.23 -7.02
C SER A 247 5.76 -14.10 -8.03
N ASP A 248 5.14 -15.20 -7.57
CA ASP A 248 4.25 -16.07 -8.33
C ASP A 248 2.75 -15.77 -8.08
N TYR A 249 2.46 -14.55 -7.56
CA TYR A 249 1.11 -13.98 -7.38
C TYR A 249 0.23 -14.66 -6.32
N ARG A 250 0.76 -15.56 -5.49
CA ARG A 250 0.03 -16.09 -4.34
C ARG A 250 -0.21 -14.99 -3.32
N ILE A 251 -1.27 -15.16 -2.54
CA ILE A 251 -1.68 -14.24 -1.48
C ILE A 251 -1.37 -14.91 -0.15
N LEU A 252 -0.54 -14.30 0.65
CA LEU A 252 -0.25 -14.76 2.02
C LEU A 252 -0.81 -13.75 3.02
N ASP A 253 -1.48 -14.25 4.04
CA ASP A 253 -1.91 -13.53 5.23
C ASP A 253 -1.05 -14.02 6.39
N CYS A 254 -0.17 -13.16 6.89
CA CYS A 254 0.79 -13.48 7.94
C CYS A 254 0.45 -12.73 9.22
N THR A 255 0.36 -13.42 10.34
CA THR A 255 0.16 -12.81 11.66
C THR A 255 1.48 -12.31 12.23
N ILE A 256 1.52 -11.06 12.72
CA ILE A 256 2.70 -10.41 13.31
C ILE A 256 2.43 -10.08 14.77
#